data_c7796a4c33e14508148c408037144574
#
_entry.id   c7796a4c33e14508148c408037144574
#
_cell.length_a   1.000
_cell.length_b   1.000
_cell.length_c   1.000
_cell.angle_alpha   90.00
_cell.angle_beta   90.00
_cell.angle_gamma   90.00
#
_symmetry.space_group_name_H-M   'P 1'
#
loop_
_entity.id
_entity.type
_entity.pdbx_description
1 polymer ?
#
loop_
_entity_poly.entity_id
_entity_poly.type
_entity_poly.pdbx_seq_one_letter_code
_entity_poly.pdbx_strand_id
1 'polypeptide(L)'
;MLAMAQHCYAETGTGLLPDRRKPQFMNDQGYYVFPMPYSIPGVGAGLGIMGIGMNLGGTYTDAFGFVLGGGLKGEGGGITDIHIVPRTLLLDITGMNFGKSTITNFKQRGMETDKHDYSYLQFNNYYFAGGRLTATFADRLFEVYGGGYRIGSELDKVLDQNKNTILETQDSPKWRTKVYGLGVRGDLTDDYYDPRRGVRLDVSRWWSPPAKSSDPDFFRIEYNAAAYLPLGKRSTWVFNYFRSDAHVDRQGETDRLAIENEQGLNCSDPTLTQQEKRDCDSVVSNIIAGNTYGTATGLGGTSRMRSYPNERFSGAHTVFYGTEVRWTLTEEAHPFDIFIAKDVRTLLQVAVFYELGSAADLRDQLGDIYRASYGAGFRMVTASGLVIRADVATGKEGIETTILFGYPWESF
;
A
#
# COMPACT_ATOMS: atom_id res chain seq x y z
N MET A 1 -12.97 -43.17 5.80
CA MET A 1 -14.27 -42.44 5.89
C MET A 1 -14.06 -40.91 5.86
N LEU A 2 -13.16 -40.42 4.99
CA LEU A 2 -12.82 -38.99 4.87
C LEU A 2 -12.82 -38.51 3.40
N ALA A 3 -13.36 -39.33 2.48
CA ALA A 3 -13.32 -39.06 1.05
C ALA A 3 -14.66 -38.61 0.44
N MET A 4 -15.67 -38.29 1.24
CA MET A 4 -17.01 -37.92 0.75
C MET A 4 -17.45 -36.46 0.99
N ALA A 5 -16.54 -35.57 1.41
CA ALA A 5 -16.92 -34.17 1.62
C ALA A 5 -16.55 -33.22 0.46
N GLN A 6 -16.07 -33.74 -0.67
CA GLN A 6 -15.56 -32.91 -1.78
C GLN A 6 -16.58 -32.64 -2.91
N HIS A 7 -17.83 -33.09 -2.82
CA HIS A 7 -18.76 -32.98 -3.95
C HIS A 7 -20.10 -32.30 -3.65
N CYS A 8 -20.18 -31.45 -2.63
CA CYS A 8 -21.46 -30.82 -2.26
C CYS A 8 -21.43 -29.29 -2.16
N TYR A 9 -20.66 -28.60 -3.02
CA TYR A 9 -20.75 -27.15 -3.19
C TYR A 9 -20.92 -26.73 -4.66
N ALA A 10 -21.66 -27.56 -5.42
CA ALA A 10 -22.22 -27.13 -6.68
C ALA A 10 -23.73 -26.92 -6.46
N GLU A 11 -24.22 -25.72 -6.82
CA GLU A 11 -25.65 -25.35 -6.90
C GLU A 11 -26.39 -25.10 -5.57
N THR A 12 -26.07 -23.98 -4.92
CA THR A 12 -27.13 -23.15 -4.33
C THR A 12 -26.87 -21.71 -4.75
N GLY A 13 -27.18 -21.39 -5.99
CA GLY A 13 -27.26 -20.03 -6.47
C GLY A 13 -28.33 -19.28 -5.71
N THR A 14 -28.04 -18.78 -4.54
CA THR A 14 -28.79 -17.68 -3.95
C THR A 14 -28.46 -16.49 -4.82
N GLY A 15 -29.38 -15.95 -5.58
CA GLY A 15 -29.20 -14.95 -6.63
C GLY A 15 -28.52 -13.61 -6.21
N LEU A 16 -27.87 -13.56 -5.07
CA LEU A 16 -27.13 -12.44 -4.51
C LEU A 16 -25.61 -12.57 -4.70
N LEU A 17 -25.05 -13.79 -4.79
CA LEU A 17 -23.62 -14.00 -4.98
C LEU A 17 -23.33 -14.38 -6.42
N PRO A 18 -22.31 -13.79 -7.06
CA PRO A 18 -21.87 -14.24 -8.38
C PRO A 18 -21.23 -15.63 -8.29
N ASP A 19 -21.38 -16.42 -9.34
CA ASP A 19 -20.65 -17.68 -9.47
C ASP A 19 -19.16 -17.43 -9.51
N ARG A 20 -18.38 -18.24 -8.79
CA ARG A 20 -16.92 -18.12 -8.80
C ARG A 20 -16.36 -18.53 -10.16
N ARG A 21 -15.60 -17.61 -10.76
CA ARG A 21 -15.03 -17.76 -12.10
C ARG A 21 -14.02 -18.90 -12.20
N LYS A 22 -13.28 -19.14 -11.12
CA LYS A 22 -12.23 -20.15 -10.99
C LYS A 22 -12.02 -20.48 -9.50
N PRO A 23 -11.29 -21.56 -9.18
CA PRO A 23 -10.87 -21.81 -7.81
C PRO A 23 -10.15 -20.61 -7.21
N GLN A 24 -10.46 -20.24 -5.97
CA GLN A 24 -9.89 -19.09 -5.29
C GLN A 24 -8.53 -19.39 -4.63
N PHE A 25 -8.12 -20.64 -4.64
CA PHE A 25 -6.77 -21.07 -4.31
C PHE A 25 -6.10 -21.59 -5.58
N MET A 26 -4.88 -21.14 -5.83
CA MET A 26 -4.15 -21.48 -7.04
C MET A 26 -3.81 -22.96 -7.08
N ASN A 27 -4.21 -23.62 -8.16
CA ASN A 27 -3.89 -25.02 -8.41
C ASN A 27 -2.76 -25.19 -9.45
N ASP A 28 -2.54 -24.19 -10.30
CA ASP A 28 -1.53 -24.26 -11.35
C ASP A 28 -0.15 -24.06 -10.76
N GLN A 29 0.79 -24.96 -11.10
CA GLN A 29 2.19 -24.82 -10.72
C GLN A 29 2.93 -24.09 -11.83
N GLY A 30 3.73 -23.12 -11.46
CA GLY A 30 4.52 -22.38 -12.41
C GLY A 30 5.62 -21.57 -11.74
N TYR A 31 6.52 -21.08 -12.53
CA TYR A 31 7.51 -20.10 -12.09
C TYR A 31 7.83 -19.14 -13.22
N TYR A 32 8.27 -17.95 -12.88
CA TYR A 32 8.84 -17.05 -13.86
C TYR A 32 9.81 -16.07 -13.21
N VAL A 33 10.81 -15.68 -13.98
CA VAL A 33 11.78 -14.65 -13.63
C VAL A 33 11.73 -13.59 -14.72
N PHE A 34 11.64 -12.34 -14.34
CA PHE A 34 11.49 -11.26 -15.29
C PHE A 34 12.16 -9.96 -14.82
N PRO A 35 12.59 -9.10 -15.77
CA PRO A 35 13.02 -7.76 -15.45
C PRO A 35 11.83 -6.95 -14.93
N MET A 36 12.03 -6.26 -13.81
CA MET A 36 11.03 -5.50 -13.10
C MET A 36 11.36 -4.01 -13.15
N PRO A 37 10.89 -3.26 -14.16
CA PRO A 37 10.88 -1.82 -14.05
C PRO A 37 9.94 -1.40 -12.92
N TYR A 38 10.33 -0.41 -12.13
CA TYR A 38 9.46 0.16 -11.11
C TYR A 38 9.48 1.68 -11.15
N SER A 39 8.38 2.30 -10.75
CA SER A 39 8.27 3.73 -10.53
C SER A 39 7.27 3.97 -9.38
N ILE A 40 7.74 4.60 -8.32
CA ILE A 40 6.96 4.89 -7.12
C ILE A 40 7.01 6.40 -6.89
N PRO A 41 5.90 7.12 -7.06
CA PRO A 41 5.84 8.57 -6.87
C PRO A 41 6.32 8.99 -5.48
N GLY A 42 7.24 9.95 -5.43
CA GLY A 42 7.85 10.45 -4.19
C GLY A 42 8.93 9.56 -3.56
N VAL A 43 9.25 8.41 -4.18
CA VAL A 43 10.27 7.46 -3.68
C VAL A 43 11.37 7.25 -4.72
N GLY A 44 11.02 6.93 -5.96
CA GLY A 44 11.99 6.75 -7.03
C GLY A 44 11.61 5.72 -8.07
N ALA A 45 12.45 5.62 -9.09
CA ALA A 45 12.30 4.69 -10.20
C ALA A 45 13.59 3.92 -10.46
N GLY A 46 13.46 2.78 -11.11
CA GLY A 46 14.61 1.94 -11.45
C GLY A 46 14.25 0.64 -12.13
N LEU A 47 15.20 -0.27 -12.12
CA LEU A 47 15.07 -1.60 -12.69
C LEU A 47 15.50 -2.64 -11.66
N GLY A 48 14.80 -3.73 -11.61
CA GLY A 48 15.13 -4.91 -10.81
C GLY A 48 14.98 -6.20 -11.58
N ILE A 49 15.13 -7.28 -10.85
CA ILE A 49 14.79 -8.62 -11.29
C ILE A 49 13.88 -9.21 -10.22
N MET A 50 12.80 -9.84 -10.63
CA MET A 50 11.87 -10.54 -9.75
C MET A 50 11.69 -11.97 -10.20
N GLY A 51 11.67 -12.89 -9.22
CA GLY A 51 11.33 -14.30 -9.41
C GLY A 51 10.09 -14.64 -8.61
N ILE A 52 9.21 -15.46 -9.18
CA ILE A 52 7.99 -15.95 -8.54
C ILE A 52 7.88 -17.45 -8.80
N GLY A 53 7.56 -18.21 -7.76
CA GLY A 53 7.15 -19.60 -7.84
C GLY A 53 5.73 -19.74 -7.28
N MET A 54 4.87 -20.41 -8.02
CA MET A 54 3.46 -20.55 -7.73
C MET A 54 3.13 -21.98 -7.37
N ASN A 55 2.26 -22.15 -6.40
CA ASN A 55 1.76 -23.44 -5.92
C ASN A 55 2.89 -24.48 -5.76
N LEU A 56 3.92 -24.10 -5.01
CA LEU A 56 5.14 -24.87 -4.83
C LEU A 56 4.83 -26.28 -4.33
N GLY A 57 5.20 -27.28 -5.11
CA GLY A 57 4.96 -28.68 -4.80
C GLY A 57 3.49 -29.07 -4.63
N GLY A 58 2.55 -28.31 -5.15
CA GLY A 58 1.09 -28.57 -5.02
C GLY A 58 0.52 -28.23 -3.64
N THR A 59 1.20 -27.39 -2.86
CA THR A 59 0.83 -27.04 -1.49
C THR A 59 -0.01 -25.74 -1.40
N TYR A 60 -0.37 -25.12 -2.52
CA TYR A 60 -0.97 -23.81 -2.66
C TYR A 60 -0.06 -22.65 -2.19
N THR A 61 1.17 -22.93 -1.84
CA THR A 61 2.11 -21.94 -1.33
C THR A 61 2.83 -21.27 -2.47
N ASP A 62 2.87 -19.95 -2.45
CA ASP A 62 3.61 -19.12 -3.38
C ASP A 62 4.86 -18.53 -2.72
N ALA A 63 5.90 -18.31 -3.51
CA ALA A 63 7.09 -17.60 -3.06
C ALA A 63 7.52 -16.57 -4.10
N PHE A 64 8.02 -15.45 -3.66
CA PHE A 64 8.58 -14.44 -4.54
C PHE A 64 9.85 -13.84 -3.94
N GLY A 65 10.72 -13.35 -4.81
CA GLY A 65 11.91 -12.61 -4.40
C GLY A 65 12.30 -11.60 -5.47
N PHE A 66 12.89 -10.49 -5.06
CA PHE A 66 13.34 -9.46 -5.97
C PHE A 66 14.62 -8.77 -5.51
N VAL A 67 15.34 -8.22 -6.47
CA VAL A 67 16.48 -7.31 -6.25
C VAL A 67 16.24 -6.05 -7.08
N LEU A 68 16.39 -4.88 -6.46
CA LEU A 68 16.17 -3.57 -7.07
C LEU A 68 17.46 -2.77 -7.16
N GLY A 69 17.56 -1.99 -8.24
CA GLY A 69 18.58 -0.97 -8.46
C GLY A 69 17.95 0.34 -8.97
N GLY A 70 18.68 1.43 -8.85
CA GLY A 70 18.17 2.77 -9.21
C GLY A 70 17.85 3.61 -7.98
N GLY A 71 16.66 4.23 -7.94
CA GLY A 71 16.21 5.07 -6.82
C GLY A 71 16.09 4.33 -5.50
N LEU A 72 15.73 3.05 -5.55
CA LEU A 72 15.84 2.11 -4.44
C LEU A 72 16.89 1.07 -4.76
N LYS A 73 17.76 0.78 -3.79
CA LYS A 73 18.72 -0.32 -3.88
C LYS A 73 18.49 -1.27 -2.74
N GLY A 74 18.14 -2.50 -3.07
CA GLY A 74 17.85 -3.50 -2.04
C GLY A 74 17.23 -4.76 -2.61
N GLU A 75 16.78 -5.58 -1.71
CA GLU A 75 16.22 -6.88 -1.98
C GLU A 75 15.03 -7.16 -1.07
N GLY A 76 14.19 -8.08 -1.48
CA GLY A 76 13.07 -8.52 -0.66
C GLY A 76 12.46 -9.79 -1.21
N GLY A 77 11.54 -10.32 -0.44
CA GLY A 77 10.80 -11.50 -0.83
C GLY A 77 9.81 -11.94 0.25
N GLY A 78 9.09 -12.98 -0.08
CA GLY A 78 8.11 -13.55 0.83
C GLY A 78 7.66 -14.93 0.39
N ILE A 79 6.99 -15.57 1.32
CA ILE A 79 6.25 -16.80 1.12
C ILE A 79 4.82 -16.51 1.53
N THR A 80 3.89 -16.73 0.63
CA THR A 80 2.48 -16.39 0.82
C THR A 80 1.61 -17.63 0.65
N ASP A 81 0.41 -17.56 1.19
CA ASP A 81 -0.55 -18.66 1.18
C ASP A 81 0.06 -19.97 1.72
N ILE A 82 0.88 -19.92 2.80
CA ILE A 82 1.34 -21.11 3.50
C ILE A 82 0.14 -21.72 4.23
N HIS A 83 -0.33 -22.87 3.77
CA HIS A 83 -1.50 -23.54 4.33
C HIS A 83 -1.15 -24.30 5.61
N ILE A 84 -1.24 -23.65 6.79
CA ILE A 84 -1.10 -24.32 8.09
C ILE A 84 -2.23 -25.34 8.26
N VAL A 85 -3.46 -24.94 7.90
CA VAL A 85 -4.60 -25.83 7.72
C VAL A 85 -5.11 -25.64 6.30
N PRO A 86 -5.16 -26.70 5.48
CA PRO A 86 -5.53 -26.59 4.08
C PRO A 86 -6.81 -25.77 3.85
N ARG A 87 -6.70 -24.71 3.06
CA ARG A 87 -7.80 -23.82 2.64
C ARG A 87 -8.60 -23.18 3.79
N THR A 88 -8.01 -23.10 5.00
CA THR A 88 -8.69 -22.55 6.16
C THR A 88 -7.80 -21.62 6.97
N LEU A 89 -6.54 -21.97 7.19
CA LEU A 89 -5.60 -21.15 7.97
C LEU A 89 -4.33 -20.95 7.15
N LEU A 90 -4.10 -19.71 6.76
CA LEU A 90 -3.02 -19.28 5.88
C LEU A 90 -2.04 -18.41 6.65
N LEU A 91 -0.77 -18.53 6.33
CA LEU A 91 0.29 -17.69 6.85
C LEU A 91 1.07 -17.05 5.69
N ASP A 92 1.21 -15.76 5.74
CA ASP A 92 2.08 -14.96 4.86
C ASP A 92 3.27 -14.44 5.66
N ILE A 93 4.46 -14.51 5.07
CA ILE A 93 5.69 -13.96 5.66
C ILE A 93 6.39 -13.16 4.56
N THR A 94 6.71 -11.90 4.84
CA THR A 94 7.42 -11.03 3.90
C THR A 94 8.54 -10.27 4.60
N GLY A 95 9.58 -9.97 3.85
CA GLY A 95 10.67 -9.15 4.32
C GLY A 95 11.39 -8.46 3.18
N MET A 96 11.91 -7.27 3.44
CA MET A 96 12.72 -6.52 2.50
C MET A 96 13.77 -5.69 3.23
N ASN A 97 14.87 -5.43 2.55
CA ASN A 97 15.94 -4.59 3.04
C ASN A 97 16.47 -3.69 1.91
N PHE A 98 16.43 -2.40 2.13
CA PHE A 98 16.98 -1.40 1.23
C PHE A 98 18.18 -0.75 1.89
N GLY A 99 19.36 -0.94 1.31
CA GLY A 99 20.60 -0.35 1.81
C GLY A 99 20.57 1.19 1.76
N LYS A 100 19.89 1.75 0.74
CA LYS A 100 19.69 3.19 0.61
C LYS A 100 18.33 3.48 -0.02
N SER A 101 17.58 4.37 0.61
CA SER A 101 16.29 4.85 0.11
C SER A 101 16.17 6.35 0.35
N THR A 102 15.49 7.04 -0.56
CA THR A 102 15.15 8.45 -0.43
C THR A 102 13.67 8.61 -0.58
N ILE A 103 13.01 9.24 0.37
CA ILE A 103 11.58 9.50 0.34
C ILE A 103 11.31 11.00 0.41
N THR A 104 10.25 11.43 -0.27
CA THR A 104 9.75 12.80 -0.13
C THR A 104 8.98 12.92 1.19
N ASN A 105 9.32 13.92 1.99
CA ASN A 105 8.65 14.23 3.24
C ASN A 105 8.03 15.61 3.15
N PHE A 106 6.70 15.66 3.10
CA PHE A 106 5.94 16.90 3.10
C PHE A 106 5.86 17.47 4.50
N LYS A 107 6.15 18.78 4.62
CA LYS A 107 6.33 19.45 5.92
C LYS A 107 5.03 19.85 6.59
N GLN A 108 3.91 19.79 5.88
CA GLN A 108 2.59 20.19 6.39
C GLN A 108 1.55 19.12 6.15
N ARG A 109 0.58 19.03 7.06
CA ARG A 109 -0.57 18.13 7.00
C ARG A 109 -1.77 18.82 6.35
N GLY A 110 -2.74 18.05 5.84
CA GLY A 110 -3.96 18.54 5.22
C GLY A 110 -3.88 18.70 3.71
N MET A 111 -4.86 19.39 3.13
CA MET A 111 -5.05 19.51 1.68
C MET A 111 -4.55 20.83 1.09
N GLU A 112 -4.34 21.87 1.91
CA GLU A 112 -3.93 23.22 1.48
C GLU A 112 -2.43 23.47 1.64
N THR A 113 -1.64 22.46 1.36
CA THR A 113 -0.19 22.55 1.53
C THR A 113 0.48 22.84 0.19
N ASP A 114 1.58 23.59 0.22
CA ASP A 114 2.36 23.86 -0.99
C ASP A 114 3.02 22.57 -1.48
N LYS A 115 2.89 22.29 -2.77
CA LYS A 115 3.54 21.13 -3.42
C LYS A 115 5.07 21.19 -3.37
N HIS A 116 5.64 22.37 -3.16
CA HIS A 116 7.07 22.59 -3.04
C HIS A 116 7.57 22.63 -1.59
N ASP A 117 6.67 22.50 -0.60
CA ASP A 117 7.05 22.50 0.81
C ASP A 117 7.37 21.07 1.28
N TYR A 118 8.48 20.54 0.79
CA TYR A 118 8.97 19.22 1.18
C TYR A 118 10.50 19.21 1.30
N SER A 119 11.01 18.21 2.00
CA SER A 119 12.41 17.80 2.02
C SER A 119 12.51 16.34 1.58
N TYR A 120 13.72 15.94 1.16
CA TYR A 120 14.01 14.52 0.98
C TYR A 120 14.67 13.98 2.25
N LEU A 121 14.13 12.88 2.76
CA LEU A 121 14.75 12.09 3.81
C LEU A 121 15.50 10.93 3.15
N GLN A 122 16.80 10.89 3.35
CA GLN A 122 17.63 9.79 2.89
C GLN A 122 17.91 8.86 4.06
N PHE A 123 17.56 7.60 3.88
CA PHE A 123 17.73 6.55 4.87
C PHE A 123 18.74 5.52 4.41
N ASN A 124 19.51 5.00 5.36
CA ASN A 124 20.28 3.78 5.23
C ASN A 124 19.56 2.64 5.97
N ASN A 125 19.82 1.41 5.53
CA ASN A 125 19.32 0.20 6.21
C ASN A 125 17.81 0.21 6.49
N TYR A 126 17.00 0.66 5.52
CA TYR A 126 15.56 0.54 5.63
C TYR A 126 15.15 -0.91 5.48
N TYR A 127 14.58 -1.49 6.53
CA TYR A 127 14.06 -2.84 6.48
C TYR A 127 12.60 -2.91 6.90
N PHE A 128 11.92 -3.87 6.32
CA PHE A 128 10.57 -4.29 6.67
C PHE A 128 10.59 -5.81 6.87
N ALA A 129 9.97 -6.32 7.93
CA ALA A 129 9.77 -7.74 8.13
C ALA A 129 8.46 -7.98 8.86
N GLY A 130 7.62 -8.85 8.35
CA GLY A 130 6.32 -9.10 8.95
C GLY A 130 5.66 -10.38 8.49
N GLY A 131 4.54 -10.67 9.12
CA GLY A 131 3.69 -11.80 8.79
C GLY A 131 2.22 -11.53 9.09
N ARG A 132 1.36 -12.24 8.39
CA ARG A 132 -0.09 -12.19 8.51
C ARG A 132 -0.64 -13.60 8.60
N LEU A 133 -1.49 -13.85 9.58
CA LEU A 133 -2.28 -15.06 9.71
C LEU A 133 -3.71 -14.76 9.27
N THR A 134 -4.25 -15.58 8.36
CA THR A 134 -5.60 -15.41 7.83
C THR A 134 -6.39 -16.69 8.02
N ALA A 135 -7.50 -16.60 8.73
CA ALA A 135 -8.52 -17.64 8.75
C ALA A 135 -9.55 -17.33 7.65
N THR A 136 -9.75 -18.25 6.72
CA THR A 136 -10.64 -18.09 5.59
C THR A 136 -11.76 -19.14 5.60
N PHE A 137 -12.93 -18.73 5.18
CA PHE A 137 -14.14 -19.52 5.19
C PHE A 137 -14.85 -19.45 3.84
N ALA A 138 -15.54 -20.54 3.48
CA ALA A 138 -16.38 -20.63 2.28
C ALA A 138 -15.63 -20.19 1.01
N ASP A 139 -14.45 -20.75 0.76
CA ASP A 139 -13.60 -20.46 -0.40
C ASP A 139 -13.26 -18.96 -0.53
N ARG A 140 -12.74 -18.38 0.56
CA ARG A 140 -12.36 -16.95 0.67
C ARG A 140 -13.51 -15.95 0.58
N LEU A 141 -14.77 -16.39 0.76
CA LEU A 141 -15.88 -15.44 0.85
C LEU A 141 -15.81 -14.59 2.12
N PHE A 142 -15.27 -15.14 3.18
CA PHE A 142 -15.09 -14.43 4.43
C PHE A 142 -13.70 -14.73 5.03
N GLU A 143 -13.00 -13.70 5.44
CA GLU A 143 -11.68 -13.81 6.06
C GLU A 143 -11.62 -13.00 7.36
N VAL A 144 -10.95 -13.57 8.35
CA VAL A 144 -10.50 -12.86 9.56
C VAL A 144 -8.98 -12.95 9.58
N TYR A 145 -8.31 -11.84 9.70
CA TYR A 145 -6.86 -11.81 9.66
C TYR A 145 -6.26 -10.97 10.77
N GLY A 146 -5.04 -11.33 11.16
CA GLY A 146 -4.23 -10.56 12.08
C GLY A 146 -2.77 -10.73 11.77
N GLY A 147 -1.98 -9.72 12.06
CA GLY A 147 -0.56 -9.78 11.79
C GLY A 147 0.20 -8.62 12.39
N GLY A 148 1.47 -8.58 12.09
CA GLY A 148 2.31 -7.49 12.50
C GLY A 148 3.60 -7.45 11.72
N TYR A 149 4.20 -6.28 11.71
CA TYR A 149 5.47 -6.06 11.05
C TYR A 149 6.36 -5.11 11.84
N ARG A 150 7.64 -5.20 11.57
CA ARG A 150 8.65 -4.28 12.06
C ARG A 150 9.20 -3.50 10.88
N ILE A 151 9.29 -2.20 11.08
CA ILE A 151 10.00 -1.30 10.18
C ILE A 151 11.19 -0.76 10.95
N GLY A 152 12.34 -0.71 10.31
CA GLY A 152 13.49 -0.01 10.85
C GLY A 152 14.19 0.78 9.75
N SER A 153 14.76 1.91 10.13
CA SER A 153 15.52 2.77 9.24
C SER A 153 16.54 3.58 10.02
N GLU A 154 17.57 4.01 9.34
CA GLU A 154 18.61 4.92 9.87
C GLU A 154 18.61 6.17 9.00
N LEU A 155 18.24 7.32 9.59
CA LEU A 155 18.28 8.59 8.85
C LEU A 155 19.74 8.97 8.60
N ASP A 156 20.11 9.12 7.34
CA ASP A 156 21.45 9.53 6.91
C ASP A 156 21.52 11.04 6.69
N LYS A 157 20.62 11.56 5.84
CA LYS A 157 20.61 12.96 5.44
C LYS A 157 19.20 13.49 5.27
N VAL A 158 19.08 14.80 5.50
CA VAL A 158 17.94 15.59 5.04
C VAL A 158 18.43 16.48 3.90
N LEU A 159 17.76 16.43 2.75
CA LEU A 159 18.12 17.17 1.56
C LEU A 159 17.01 18.17 1.22
N ASP A 160 17.42 19.31 0.64
CA ASP A 160 16.47 20.25 0.05
C ASP A 160 15.86 19.73 -1.26
N GLN A 161 14.99 20.53 -1.89
CA GLN A 161 14.37 20.21 -3.16
C GLN A 161 15.38 20.06 -4.32
N ASN A 162 16.54 20.71 -4.22
CA ASN A 162 17.65 20.63 -5.17
C ASN A 162 18.62 19.49 -4.87
N LYS A 163 18.30 18.68 -3.84
CA LYS A 163 19.15 17.58 -3.32
C LYS A 163 20.45 18.04 -2.67
N ASN A 164 20.54 19.29 -2.23
CA ASN A 164 21.63 19.75 -1.39
C ASN A 164 21.40 19.26 0.05
N THR A 165 22.45 18.89 0.74
CA THR A 165 22.36 18.45 2.14
C THR A 165 22.06 19.64 3.04
N ILE A 166 20.89 19.58 3.72
CA ILE A 166 20.52 20.52 4.78
C ILE A 166 21.09 20.04 6.12
N LEU A 167 20.96 18.74 6.38
CA LEU A 167 21.40 18.11 7.60
C LEU A 167 22.04 16.75 7.29
N GLU A 168 23.21 16.50 7.86
CA GLU A 168 23.86 15.20 7.88
C GLU A 168 23.98 14.72 9.32
N THR A 169 23.45 13.55 9.60
CA THR A 169 23.44 13.00 10.96
C THR A 169 24.75 12.25 11.21
N GLN A 170 25.54 12.69 12.21
CA GLN A 170 26.79 12.00 12.59
C GLN A 170 26.54 10.66 13.28
N ASP A 171 25.42 10.59 14.06
CA ASP A 171 24.95 9.36 14.72
C ASP A 171 23.54 9.06 14.19
N SER A 172 23.47 8.44 13.01
CA SER A 172 22.20 8.13 12.32
C SER A 172 21.13 7.63 13.29
N PRO A 173 20.10 8.44 13.63
CA PRO A 173 19.06 8.00 14.55
C PRO A 173 18.35 6.76 13.97
N LYS A 174 18.30 5.71 14.79
CA LYS A 174 17.69 4.43 14.42
C LYS A 174 16.22 4.46 14.81
N TRP A 175 15.36 4.48 13.82
CA TRP A 175 13.93 4.37 14.02
C TRP A 175 13.50 2.91 13.91
N ARG A 176 12.76 2.44 14.89
CA ARG A 176 12.21 1.08 14.90
C ARG A 176 10.77 1.14 15.36
N THR A 177 9.88 0.77 14.46
CA THR A 177 8.45 0.75 14.70
C THR A 177 7.92 -0.67 14.58
N LYS A 178 7.02 -1.03 15.49
CA LYS A 178 6.22 -2.25 15.39
C LYS A 178 4.80 -1.84 15.09
N VAL A 179 4.20 -2.45 14.10
CA VAL A 179 2.81 -2.22 13.74
C VAL A 179 2.07 -3.54 13.80
N TYR A 180 0.89 -3.52 14.39
CA TYR A 180 -0.01 -4.65 14.47
C TYR A 180 -1.32 -4.31 13.78
N GLY A 181 -1.95 -5.31 13.21
CA GLY A 181 -3.23 -5.18 12.52
C GLY A 181 -4.14 -6.35 12.79
N LEU A 182 -5.42 -6.08 12.82
CA LEU A 182 -6.50 -7.06 12.88
C LEU A 182 -7.61 -6.59 11.94
N GLY A 183 -8.19 -7.49 11.16
CA GLY A 183 -9.25 -7.11 10.24
C GLY A 183 -10.16 -8.26 9.84
N VAL A 184 -11.23 -7.88 9.17
CA VAL A 184 -12.20 -8.78 8.58
C VAL A 184 -12.44 -8.37 7.15
N ARG A 185 -12.62 -9.36 6.26
CA ARG A 185 -12.92 -9.16 4.85
C ARG A 185 -14.10 -10.02 4.44
N GLY A 186 -15.03 -9.42 3.71
CA GLY A 186 -16.05 -10.11 2.96
C GLY A 186 -15.77 -9.95 1.46
N ASP A 187 -15.55 -11.05 0.76
CA ASP A 187 -15.28 -11.07 -0.67
C ASP A 187 -16.41 -11.76 -1.42
N LEU A 188 -17.39 -10.98 -1.81
CA LEU A 188 -18.57 -11.41 -2.56
C LEU A 188 -18.38 -11.16 -4.08
N THR A 189 -17.14 -11.32 -4.56
CA THR A 189 -16.81 -11.18 -5.98
C THR A 189 -16.78 -12.52 -6.70
N ASP A 190 -16.75 -12.48 -8.02
CA ASP A 190 -16.63 -13.67 -8.88
C ASP A 190 -15.21 -14.24 -8.90
N ASP A 191 -14.19 -13.47 -8.53
CA ASP A 191 -12.79 -13.89 -8.49
C ASP A 191 -12.01 -13.10 -7.45
N TYR A 192 -11.21 -13.79 -6.64
CA TYR A 192 -10.43 -13.17 -5.59
C TYR A 192 -9.29 -12.27 -6.12
N TYR A 193 -8.64 -12.69 -7.21
CA TYR A 193 -7.46 -12.00 -7.76
C TYR A 193 -7.78 -11.01 -8.88
N ASP A 194 -8.74 -11.31 -9.76
CA ASP A 194 -9.17 -10.44 -10.87
C ASP A 194 -10.70 -10.31 -10.90
N PRO A 195 -11.27 -9.61 -9.90
CA PRO A 195 -12.71 -9.48 -9.77
C PRO A 195 -13.29 -8.63 -10.91
N ARG A 196 -14.38 -9.13 -11.50
CA ARG A 196 -15.14 -8.46 -12.57
C ARG A 196 -16.58 -8.19 -12.19
N ARG A 197 -17.08 -8.89 -11.17
CA ARG A 197 -18.44 -8.75 -10.66
C ARG A 197 -18.48 -8.96 -9.16
N GLY A 198 -19.31 -8.17 -8.47
CA GLY A 198 -19.56 -8.34 -7.04
C GLY A 198 -19.03 -7.20 -6.19
N VAL A 199 -18.89 -7.45 -4.90
CA VAL A 199 -18.48 -6.45 -3.90
C VAL A 199 -17.46 -7.07 -2.96
N ARG A 200 -16.45 -6.28 -2.60
CA ARG A 200 -15.46 -6.62 -1.55
C ARG A 200 -15.50 -5.55 -0.48
N LEU A 201 -15.56 -5.96 0.77
CA LEU A 201 -15.57 -5.10 1.95
C LEU A 201 -14.44 -5.53 2.88
N ASP A 202 -13.69 -4.56 3.38
CA ASP A 202 -12.60 -4.80 4.33
C ASP A 202 -12.67 -3.76 5.45
N VAL A 203 -12.55 -4.19 6.69
CA VAL A 203 -12.46 -3.33 7.86
C VAL A 203 -11.29 -3.80 8.70
N SER A 204 -10.38 -2.90 9.00
CA SER A 204 -9.19 -3.22 9.79
C SER A 204 -8.88 -2.17 10.83
N ARG A 205 -8.27 -2.63 11.93
CA ARG A 205 -7.69 -1.79 12.98
C ARG A 205 -6.19 -1.99 12.99
N TRP A 206 -5.47 -0.87 12.97
CA TRP A 206 -4.00 -0.86 13.00
C TRP A 206 -3.53 -0.03 14.18
N TRP A 207 -2.49 -0.50 14.89
CA TRP A 207 -1.87 0.24 15.98
C TRP A 207 -0.37 0.00 16.05
N SER A 208 0.33 0.98 16.59
CA SER A 208 1.76 0.90 16.86
C SER A 208 1.97 1.26 18.32
N PRO A 209 2.46 0.34 19.17
CA PRO A 209 2.78 0.69 20.55
C PRO A 209 3.77 1.85 20.62
N PRO A 210 3.54 2.83 21.50
CA PRO A 210 4.47 3.93 21.68
C PRO A 210 5.84 3.42 22.10
N ALA A 211 6.90 3.95 21.50
CA ALA A 211 8.27 3.59 21.83
C ALA A 211 8.77 4.30 23.08
N LYS A 212 8.23 5.50 23.35
CA LYS A 212 8.56 6.35 24.50
C LYS A 212 7.26 6.85 25.16
N SER A 213 7.37 7.37 26.37
CA SER A 213 6.23 7.97 27.08
C SER A 213 5.75 9.27 26.42
N SER A 214 6.62 9.96 25.71
CA SER A 214 6.32 11.16 24.92
C SER A 214 5.57 10.86 23.61
N ASP A 215 5.61 9.63 23.12
CA ASP A 215 4.88 9.24 21.92
C ASP A 215 3.37 9.13 22.19
N PRO A 216 2.51 9.45 21.21
CA PRO A 216 1.07 9.23 21.35
C PRO A 216 0.76 7.73 21.34
N ASP A 217 -0.30 7.35 22.06
CA ASP A 217 -0.91 6.04 21.94
C ASP A 217 -2.19 6.19 21.13
N PHE A 218 -2.21 5.64 19.92
CA PHE A 218 -3.33 5.72 19.01
C PHE A 218 -3.46 4.49 18.14
N PHE A 219 -4.65 4.28 17.63
CA PHE A 219 -4.93 3.31 16.56
C PHE A 219 -5.68 3.98 15.42
N ARG A 220 -5.64 3.38 14.26
CA ARG A 220 -6.47 3.78 13.14
C ARG A 220 -7.41 2.66 12.72
N ILE A 221 -8.62 3.03 12.30
CA ILE A 221 -9.58 2.14 11.69
C ILE A 221 -9.66 2.49 10.21
N GLU A 222 -9.57 1.47 9.38
CA GLU A 222 -9.66 1.58 7.93
C GLU A 222 -10.89 0.83 7.43
N TYR A 223 -11.60 1.46 6.51
CA TYR A 223 -12.73 0.90 5.79
C TYR A 223 -12.39 0.95 4.31
N ASN A 224 -12.45 -0.19 3.64
CA ASN A 224 -12.24 -0.26 2.20
C ASN A 224 -13.38 -1.05 1.58
N ALA A 225 -14.09 -0.44 0.62
CA ALA A 225 -15.17 -1.07 -0.10
C ALA A 225 -14.91 -0.94 -1.60
N ALA A 226 -15.01 -2.03 -2.33
CA ALA A 226 -14.89 -2.05 -3.78
C ALA A 226 -16.11 -2.75 -4.40
N ALA A 227 -16.63 -2.17 -5.47
CA ALA A 227 -17.71 -2.75 -6.25
C ALA A 227 -17.27 -2.93 -7.71
N TYR A 228 -17.61 -4.05 -8.29
CA TYR A 228 -17.24 -4.47 -9.63
C TYR A 228 -18.49 -4.73 -10.46
N LEU A 229 -18.68 -3.92 -11.49
CA LEU A 229 -19.85 -3.99 -12.37
C LEU A 229 -19.41 -4.38 -13.78
N PRO A 230 -19.87 -5.51 -14.33
CA PRO A 230 -19.53 -5.89 -15.69
C PRO A 230 -20.21 -4.95 -16.70
N LEU A 231 -19.41 -4.36 -17.58
CA LEU A 231 -19.86 -3.59 -18.74
C LEU A 231 -19.71 -4.44 -20.00
N GLY A 232 -20.65 -5.37 -20.21
CA GLY A 232 -20.56 -6.38 -21.28
C GLY A 232 -19.53 -7.48 -20.96
N LYS A 233 -18.99 -8.11 -22.03
CA LYS A 233 -18.17 -9.33 -21.89
C LYS A 233 -16.71 -9.06 -21.50
N ARG A 234 -16.18 -7.88 -21.82
CA ARG A 234 -14.72 -7.58 -21.72
C ARG A 234 -14.41 -6.36 -20.86
N SER A 235 -15.40 -5.73 -20.28
CA SER A 235 -15.17 -4.50 -19.52
C SER A 235 -15.74 -4.60 -18.12
N THR A 236 -15.04 -4.03 -17.16
CA THR A 236 -15.48 -3.96 -15.77
C THR A 236 -15.40 -2.52 -15.31
N TRP A 237 -16.45 -2.03 -14.71
CA TRP A 237 -16.46 -0.75 -14.03
C TRP A 237 -16.26 -0.99 -12.54
N VAL A 238 -15.22 -0.39 -11.98
CA VAL A 238 -14.81 -0.55 -10.58
C VAL A 238 -15.05 0.76 -9.85
N PHE A 239 -15.60 0.67 -8.67
CA PHE A 239 -15.72 1.75 -7.70
C PHE A 239 -14.99 1.37 -6.43
N ASN A 240 -14.32 2.34 -5.82
CA ASN A 240 -13.69 2.16 -4.53
C ASN A 240 -14.03 3.33 -3.59
N TYR A 241 -14.35 2.98 -2.37
CA TYR A 241 -14.44 3.88 -1.24
C TYR A 241 -13.41 3.45 -0.20
N PHE A 242 -12.61 4.39 0.27
CA PHE A 242 -11.71 4.16 1.37
C PHE A 242 -11.83 5.27 2.40
N ARG A 243 -11.74 4.90 3.66
CA ARG A 243 -11.67 5.82 4.77
C ARG A 243 -10.71 5.30 5.83
N SER A 244 -9.90 6.19 6.39
CA SER A 244 -9.03 5.91 7.53
C SER A 244 -9.22 7.00 8.57
N ASP A 245 -9.50 6.60 9.80
CA ASP A 245 -9.70 7.49 10.94
C ASP A 245 -8.73 7.09 12.06
N ALA A 246 -7.92 8.04 12.55
CA ALA A 246 -7.10 7.86 13.74
C ALA A 246 -7.94 8.15 15.00
N HIS A 247 -7.68 7.38 16.03
CA HIS A 247 -8.29 7.48 17.35
C HIS A 247 -7.19 7.50 18.40
N VAL A 248 -7.06 8.60 19.11
CA VAL A 248 -6.02 8.82 20.13
C VAL A 248 -6.53 8.40 21.49
N ASP A 249 -5.93 7.38 22.07
CA ASP A 249 -6.21 6.93 23.44
C ASP A 249 -5.43 7.76 24.47
N ARG A 250 -4.20 8.17 24.12
CA ARG A 250 -3.36 9.06 24.92
C ARG A 250 -2.55 9.97 24.00
N GLN A 251 -2.68 11.28 24.21
CA GLN A 251 -1.86 12.26 23.49
C GLN A 251 -0.38 12.10 23.85
N GLY A 252 0.48 12.38 22.89
CA GLY A 252 1.90 12.49 23.10
C GLY A 252 2.32 13.86 23.64
N GLU A 253 3.62 14.13 23.60
CA GLU A 253 4.17 15.43 24.00
C GLU A 253 3.75 16.52 23.01
N THR A 254 3.24 17.63 23.53
CA THR A 254 2.79 18.79 22.74
C THR A 254 3.50 20.09 23.11
N ASP A 255 4.33 20.06 24.14
CA ASP A 255 5.18 21.20 24.47
C ASP A 255 6.27 21.36 23.42
N ARG A 256 6.30 22.55 22.81
CA ARG A 256 7.19 22.87 21.72
C ARG A 256 8.67 22.71 22.09
N LEU A 257 9.04 23.24 23.26
CA LEU A 257 10.44 23.21 23.70
C LEU A 257 10.88 21.79 24.04
N ALA A 258 10.00 20.99 24.62
CA ALA A 258 10.27 19.57 24.88
C ALA A 258 10.51 18.80 23.58
N ILE A 259 9.70 19.04 22.55
CA ILE A 259 9.87 18.43 21.23
C ILE A 259 11.15 18.91 20.55
N GLU A 260 11.42 20.21 20.55
CA GLU A 260 12.66 20.75 20.00
C GLU A 260 13.89 20.10 20.66
N ASN A 261 13.90 19.99 21.99
CA ASN A 261 14.99 19.33 22.73
C ASN A 261 15.09 17.83 22.39
N GLU A 262 13.98 17.13 22.31
CA GLU A 262 13.94 15.69 22.00
C GLU A 262 14.45 15.40 20.56
N GLN A 263 14.15 16.30 19.63
CA GLN A 263 14.56 16.19 18.23
C GLN A 263 15.94 16.80 17.94
N GLY A 264 16.58 17.43 18.95
CA GLY A 264 17.83 18.16 18.77
C GLY A 264 17.67 19.38 17.87
N LEU A 265 16.49 20.01 17.87
CA LEU A 265 16.18 21.21 17.11
C LEU A 265 16.28 22.45 17.98
N ASN A 266 16.56 23.59 17.35
CA ASN A 266 16.46 24.92 17.97
C ASN A 266 15.90 25.89 16.93
N CYS A 267 14.59 25.96 16.83
CA CYS A 267 13.90 26.80 15.85
C CYS A 267 14.04 28.30 16.15
N SER A 268 14.47 28.66 17.35
CA SER A 268 14.69 30.04 17.79
C SER A 268 16.11 30.53 17.54
N ASP A 269 17.01 29.70 17.01
CA ASP A 269 18.41 30.08 16.74
C ASP A 269 18.47 31.31 15.81
N PRO A 270 19.10 32.40 16.23
CA PRO A 270 19.22 33.63 15.44
C PRO A 270 20.06 33.47 14.17
N THR A 271 20.88 32.43 14.09
CA THR A 271 21.73 32.14 12.90
C THR A 271 20.95 31.49 11.76
N LEU A 272 19.79 30.92 12.03
CA LEU A 272 18.96 30.29 11.00
C LEU A 272 18.40 31.34 10.03
N THR A 273 18.42 31.01 8.77
CA THR A 273 17.69 31.75 7.75
C THR A 273 16.16 31.66 7.97
N GLN A 274 15.40 32.58 7.39
CA GLN A 274 13.94 32.51 7.48
C GLN A 274 13.35 31.20 6.95
N GLN A 275 13.99 30.60 5.95
CA GLN A 275 13.54 29.31 5.41
C GLN A 275 13.80 28.18 6.40
N GLU A 276 14.99 28.11 6.99
CA GLU A 276 15.33 27.09 7.99
C GLU A 276 14.44 27.20 9.23
N LYS A 277 14.08 28.41 9.65
CA LYS A 277 13.10 28.61 10.74
C LYS A 277 11.72 28.05 10.38
N ARG A 278 11.20 28.37 9.18
CA ARG A 278 9.92 27.80 8.72
C ARG A 278 9.97 26.28 8.65
N ASP A 279 11.06 25.72 8.17
CA ASP A 279 11.25 24.27 8.06
C ASP A 279 11.24 23.62 9.45
N CYS A 280 11.96 24.20 10.38
CA CYS A 280 12.01 23.78 11.77
C CYS A 280 10.61 23.86 12.43
N ASP A 281 9.93 25.00 12.27
CA ASP A 281 8.55 25.20 12.77
C ASP A 281 7.56 24.20 12.21
N SER A 282 7.67 23.87 10.92
CA SER A 282 6.83 22.88 10.26
C SER A 282 7.05 21.47 10.82
N VAL A 283 8.30 21.08 11.07
CA VAL A 283 8.60 19.77 11.68
C VAL A 283 7.99 19.68 13.07
N VAL A 284 8.21 20.67 13.93
CA VAL A 284 7.65 20.69 15.29
C VAL A 284 6.13 20.70 15.26
N SER A 285 5.50 21.50 14.39
CA SER A 285 4.05 21.56 14.25
C SER A 285 3.44 20.24 13.79
N ASN A 286 4.11 19.53 12.86
CA ASN A 286 3.67 18.20 12.42
C ASN A 286 3.74 17.16 13.54
N ILE A 287 4.78 17.21 14.36
CA ILE A 287 4.92 16.31 15.51
C ILE A 287 3.81 16.61 16.52
N ILE A 288 3.56 17.89 16.86
CA ILE A 288 2.46 18.29 17.74
C ILE A 288 1.11 17.79 17.21
N ALA A 289 0.83 18.00 15.92
CA ALA A 289 -0.41 17.55 15.30
C ALA A 289 -0.54 16.02 15.33
N GLY A 290 0.54 15.29 15.01
CA GLY A 290 0.57 13.83 15.12
C GLY A 290 0.35 13.33 16.54
N ASN A 291 0.96 13.98 17.52
CA ASN A 291 0.82 13.66 18.95
C ASN A 291 -0.57 13.99 19.51
N THR A 292 -1.22 15.00 18.94
CA THR A 292 -2.57 15.45 19.36
C THR A 292 -3.67 14.63 18.71
N TYR A 293 -3.62 14.42 17.39
CA TYR A 293 -4.72 13.89 16.61
C TYR A 293 -4.46 12.46 16.09
N GLY A 294 -3.24 11.96 16.20
CA GLY A 294 -2.83 10.72 15.55
C GLY A 294 -2.63 10.90 14.05
N THR A 295 -2.47 9.80 13.34
CA THR A 295 -2.23 9.81 11.89
C THR A 295 -2.99 8.67 11.21
N ALA A 296 -3.88 9.01 10.30
CA ALA A 296 -4.56 8.10 9.39
C ALA A 296 -3.63 7.71 8.23
N THR A 297 -4.04 6.73 7.44
CA THR A 297 -3.35 6.39 6.20
C THR A 297 -3.42 7.56 5.22
N GLY A 298 -2.27 8.07 4.81
CA GLY A 298 -2.14 9.20 3.91
C GLY A 298 -2.64 8.91 2.50
N LEU A 299 -2.84 9.97 1.73
CA LEU A 299 -3.24 9.92 0.32
C LEU A 299 -2.08 10.41 -0.56
N GLY A 300 -1.96 9.78 -1.70
CA GLY A 300 -0.87 9.94 -2.66
C GLY A 300 -0.09 8.63 -2.82
N GLY A 301 0.64 8.49 -3.91
CA GLY A 301 1.47 7.35 -4.21
C GLY A 301 0.80 6.30 -5.09
N THR A 302 1.13 5.05 -4.84
CA THR A 302 0.80 3.98 -5.79
C THR A 302 -0.63 3.47 -5.71
N SER A 303 -1.28 3.60 -4.56
CA SER A 303 -2.58 2.97 -4.32
C SER A 303 -3.76 3.93 -4.47
N ARG A 304 -3.62 5.17 -4.04
CA ARG A 304 -4.71 6.16 -4.03
C ARG A 304 -4.15 7.53 -4.38
N MET A 305 -4.88 8.32 -5.15
CA MET A 305 -4.42 9.63 -5.62
C MET A 305 -3.11 9.53 -6.41
N ARG A 306 -3.09 8.70 -7.44
CA ARG A 306 -1.90 8.26 -8.21
C ARG A 306 -1.13 9.38 -8.93
N SER A 307 -1.71 10.57 -9.05
CA SER A 307 -1.02 11.75 -9.59
C SER A 307 -0.24 12.55 -8.57
N TYR A 308 -0.15 12.06 -7.34
CA TYR A 308 0.56 12.73 -6.24
C TYR A 308 1.63 11.82 -5.65
N PRO A 309 2.73 12.38 -5.15
CA PRO A 309 3.74 11.63 -4.44
C PRO A 309 3.19 10.86 -3.23
N ASN A 310 3.93 9.86 -2.78
CA ASN A 310 3.53 9.06 -1.62
C ASN A 310 3.27 9.93 -0.40
N GLU A 311 2.15 9.68 0.28
CA GLU A 311 1.71 10.41 1.48
C GLU A 311 1.65 11.95 1.30
N ARG A 312 1.37 12.42 0.09
CA ARG A 312 1.28 13.85 -0.20
C ARG A 312 0.28 14.59 0.68
N PHE A 313 -0.82 13.95 1.02
CA PHE A 313 -1.84 14.49 1.89
C PHE A 313 -2.01 13.59 3.10
N SER A 314 -1.72 14.13 4.28
CA SER A 314 -1.80 13.43 5.56
C SER A 314 -2.72 14.17 6.53
N GLY A 315 -3.24 13.46 7.53
CA GLY A 315 -4.10 14.00 8.57
C GLY A 315 -4.51 12.90 9.54
N ALA A 316 -5.33 13.23 10.53
CA ALA A 316 -5.94 12.25 11.42
C ALA A 316 -7.12 11.51 10.77
N HIS A 317 -7.68 12.10 9.72
CA HIS A 317 -8.80 11.54 8.95
C HIS A 317 -8.51 11.66 7.47
N THR A 318 -8.78 10.59 6.72
CA THR A 318 -8.69 10.58 5.26
C THR A 318 -9.90 9.91 4.65
N VAL A 319 -10.37 10.41 3.51
CA VAL A 319 -11.41 9.80 2.70
C VAL A 319 -11.02 9.81 1.24
N PHE A 320 -11.35 8.75 0.55
CA PHE A 320 -11.02 8.57 -0.86
C PHE A 320 -12.18 7.91 -1.61
N TYR A 321 -12.37 8.35 -2.83
CA TYR A 321 -13.29 7.80 -3.80
C TYR A 321 -12.54 7.56 -5.10
N GLY A 322 -12.63 6.35 -5.63
CA GLY A 322 -12.01 5.97 -6.89
C GLY A 322 -13.02 5.33 -7.84
N THR A 323 -12.87 5.58 -9.13
CA THR A 323 -13.57 4.86 -10.18
C THR A 323 -12.61 4.51 -11.31
N GLU A 324 -12.73 3.31 -11.86
CA GLU A 324 -11.86 2.80 -12.91
C GLU A 324 -12.67 1.93 -13.88
N VAL A 325 -12.56 2.20 -15.16
CA VAL A 325 -13.08 1.31 -16.21
C VAL A 325 -11.92 0.51 -16.79
N ARG A 326 -12.02 -0.81 -16.72
CA ARG A 326 -11.03 -1.78 -17.21
C ARG A 326 -11.55 -2.46 -18.46
N TRP A 327 -10.75 -2.49 -19.52
CA TRP A 327 -11.02 -3.26 -20.74
C TRP A 327 -9.99 -4.36 -20.91
N THR A 328 -10.49 -5.57 -20.98
CA THR A 328 -9.70 -6.76 -21.30
C THR A 328 -9.46 -6.84 -22.80
N LEU A 329 -8.21 -6.74 -23.23
CA LEU A 329 -7.80 -6.73 -24.64
C LEU A 329 -7.67 -8.13 -25.21
N THR A 330 -7.12 -9.05 -24.40
CA THR A 330 -6.88 -10.44 -24.79
C THR A 330 -7.75 -11.38 -23.98
N GLU A 331 -8.04 -12.56 -24.49
CA GLU A 331 -8.58 -13.65 -23.70
C GLU A 331 -7.44 -14.30 -22.91
N GLU A 332 -7.76 -15.00 -21.80
CA GLU A 332 -6.77 -15.77 -21.06
C GLU A 332 -6.13 -16.76 -22.05
N ALA A 333 -4.97 -16.38 -22.52
CA ALA A 333 -4.34 -17.03 -23.64
C ALA A 333 -3.72 -18.37 -23.22
N HIS A 334 -3.36 -19.16 -24.22
CA HIS A 334 -2.56 -20.35 -24.02
C HIS A 334 -1.32 -20.01 -23.18
N PRO A 335 -0.92 -20.91 -22.25
CA PRO A 335 0.29 -20.71 -21.49
C PRO A 335 1.49 -20.57 -22.45
N PHE A 336 2.39 -19.64 -22.14
CA PHE A 336 3.66 -19.60 -22.83
C PHE A 336 4.77 -20.15 -21.93
N ASP A 337 5.62 -20.97 -22.54
CA ASP A 337 6.79 -21.53 -21.89
C ASP A 337 8.03 -20.96 -22.56
N ILE A 338 8.85 -20.28 -21.78
CA ILE A 338 10.16 -19.81 -22.19
C ILE A 338 11.17 -20.22 -21.11
N PHE A 339 12.46 -20.11 -21.40
CA PHE A 339 13.51 -20.53 -20.45
C PHE A 339 13.34 -19.99 -19.01
N ILE A 340 12.83 -18.76 -18.88
CA ILE A 340 12.66 -18.06 -17.60
C ILE A 340 11.21 -18.07 -17.11
N ALA A 341 10.28 -18.72 -17.80
CA ALA A 341 8.87 -18.78 -17.43
C ALA A 341 8.25 -20.09 -17.89
N LYS A 342 7.51 -20.74 -17.03
CA LYS A 342 6.81 -21.97 -17.31
C LYS A 342 5.35 -21.86 -16.93
N ASP A 343 4.48 -22.25 -17.85
CA ASP A 343 3.00 -22.32 -17.67
C ASP A 343 2.36 -20.98 -17.29
N VAL A 344 2.89 -19.88 -17.86
CA VAL A 344 2.39 -18.53 -17.59
C VAL A 344 1.27 -18.17 -18.55
N ARG A 345 0.06 -18.09 -18.05
CA ARG A 345 -1.11 -17.54 -18.76
C ARG A 345 -1.27 -16.07 -18.43
N THR A 346 -1.43 -15.24 -19.43
CA THR A 346 -1.51 -13.79 -19.27
C THR A 346 -2.74 -13.21 -19.93
N LEU A 347 -3.23 -12.16 -19.33
CA LEU A 347 -4.34 -11.34 -19.77
C LEU A 347 -3.89 -9.88 -19.79
N LEU A 348 -4.16 -9.17 -20.87
CA LEU A 348 -3.84 -7.75 -21.01
C LEU A 348 -5.09 -6.91 -20.81
N GLN A 349 -4.98 -5.85 -20.00
CA GLN A 349 -6.04 -4.88 -19.76
C GLN A 349 -5.51 -3.46 -19.94
N VAL A 350 -6.37 -2.56 -20.39
CA VAL A 350 -6.20 -1.11 -20.28
C VAL A 350 -7.25 -0.56 -19.33
N ALA A 351 -6.92 0.51 -18.65
CA ALA A 351 -7.84 1.15 -17.73
C ALA A 351 -7.79 2.67 -17.85
N VAL A 352 -8.91 3.32 -17.59
CA VAL A 352 -8.98 4.75 -17.32
C VAL A 352 -9.61 4.95 -15.95
N PHE A 353 -9.15 5.95 -15.21
CA PHE A 353 -9.58 6.15 -13.84
C PHE A 353 -9.72 7.62 -13.46
N TYR A 354 -10.54 7.84 -12.44
CA TYR A 354 -10.71 9.10 -11.76
C TYR A 354 -10.77 8.87 -10.25
N GLU A 355 -10.06 9.69 -9.50
CA GLU A 355 -9.89 9.58 -8.06
C GLU A 355 -10.11 10.93 -7.39
N LEU A 356 -10.74 10.91 -6.22
CA LEU A 356 -10.94 12.08 -5.35
C LEU A 356 -10.49 11.72 -3.94
N GLY A 357 -9.79 12.63 -3.27
CA GLY A 357 -9.33 12.44 -1.91
C GLY A 357 -9.37 13.71 -1.09
N SER A 358 -9.58 13.53 0.21
CA SER A 358 -9.54 14.57 1.22
C SER A 358 -8.84 14.07 2.47
N ALA A 359 -8.09 14.93 3.16
CA ALA A 359 -7.40 14.67 4.43
C ALA A 359 -7.53 15.88 5.35
N ALA A 360 -7.78 15.64 6.63
CA ALA A 360 -7.88 16.68 7.65
C ALA A 360 -7.48 16.16 9.03
N ASP A 361 -7.08 17.04 9.94
CA ASP A 361 -6.83 16.68 11.33
C ASP A 361 -8.12 16.71 12.17
N LEU A 362 -9.10 17.51 11.78
CA LEU A 362 -10.41 17.56 12.42
C LEU A 362 -11.45 16.89 11.52
N ARG A 363 -12.31 16.08 12.13
CA ARG A 363 -13.30 15.29 11.42
C ARG A 363 -14.36 16.12 10.70
N ASP A 364 -14.70 17.26 11.23
CA ASP A 364 -15.66 18.21 10.66
C ASP A 364 -15.11 18.97 9.45
N GLN A 365 -13.79 19.03 9.29
CA GLN A 365 -13.12 19.61 8.13
C GLN A 365 -12.87 18.59 7.00
N LEU A 366 -13.07 17.30 7.29
CA LEU A 366 -12.88 16.26 6.29
C LEU A 366 -13.93 16.39 5.17
N GLY A 367 -13.47 16.64 3.96
CA GLY A 367 -14.34 16.85 2.80
C GLY A 367 -14.55 18.31 2.41
N ASP A 368 -14.06 19.28 3.18
CA ASP A 368 -14.10 20.69 2.80
C ASP A 368 -13.27 20.95 1.53
N ILE A 369 -12.16 20.21 1.41
CA ILE A 369 -11.27 20.33 0.27
C ILE A 369 -11.00 18.95 -0.31
N TYR A 370 -11.31 18.79 -1.59
CA TYR A 370 -10.96 17.62 -2.38
C TYR A 370 -9.87 17.94 -3.40
N ARG A 371 -8.99 16.97 -3.65
CA ARG A 371 -8.10 16.95 -4.81
C ARG A 371 -8.48 15.78 -5.71
N ALA A 372 -8.28 16.00 -7.02
CA ALA A 372 -8.55 15.01 -8.04
C ALA A 372 -7.25 14.45 -8.63
N SER A 373 -7.27 13.17 -8.98
CA SER A 373 -6.26 12.46 -9.75
C SER A 373 -6.96 11.67 -10.84
N TYR A 374 -6.50 11.72 -12.07
CA TYR A 374 -7.08 10.97 -13.17
C TYR A 374 -6.01 10.54 -14.17
N GLY A 375 -6.28 9.46 -14.88
CA GLY A 375 -5.28 8.93 -15.79
C GLY A 375 -5.71 7.66 -16.50
N ALA A 376 -4.71 7.03 -17.09
CA ALA A 376 -4.87 5.75 -17.77
C ALA A 376 -3.73 4.81 -17.40
N GLY A 377 -3.96 3.52 -17.57
CA GLY A 377 -2.94 2.54 -17.29
C GLY A 377 -3.11 1.24 -18.06
N PHE A 378 -2.04 0.49 -18.07
CA PHE A 378 -1.93 -0.83 -18.66
C PHE A 378 -1.74 -1.86 -17.54
N ARG A 379 -2.32 -3.03 -17.70
CA ARG A 379 -2.21 -4.13 -16.74
C ARG A 379 -1.93 -5.43 -17.48
N MET A 380 -1.01 -6.21 -16.96
CA MET A 380 -0.81 -7.60 -17.30
C MET A 380 -1.20 -8.43 -16.09
N VAL A 381 -2.27 -9.21 -16.23
CA VAL A 381 -2.77 -10.10 -15.20
C VAL A 381 -2.34 -11.51 -15.54
N THR A 382 -1.67 -12.17 -14.63
CA THR A 382 -1.31 -13.58 -14.81
C THR A 382 -2.40 -14.48 -14.23
N ALA A 383 -2.48 -15.72 -14.68
CA ALA A 383 -3.40 -16.69 -14.10
C ALA A 383 -3.12 -16.94 -12.61
N SER A 384 -1.90 -16.70 -12.18
CA SER A 384 -1.47 -16.76 -10.78
C SER A 384 -1.95 -15.60 -9.90
N GLY A 385 -2.76 -14.69 -10.44
CA GLY A 385 -3.24 -13.55 -9.68
C GLY A 385 -2.23 -12.40 -9.55
N LEU A 386 -1.00 -12.55 -10.07
CA LEU A 386 -0.09 -11.41 -10.13
C LEU A 386 -0.59 -10.41 -11.17
N VAL A 387 -0.70 -9.17 -10.76
CA VAL A 387 -1.00 -8.04 -11.63
C VAL A 387 0.25 -7.17 -11.72
N ILE A 388 0.76 -6.97 -12.93
CA ILE A 388 1.77 -5.95 -13.20
C ILE A 388 1.04 -4.77 -13.84
N ARG A 389 1.19 -3.59 -13.28
CA ARG A 389 0.52 -2.38 -13.78
C ARG A 389 1.50 -1.26 -14.08
N ALA A 390 1.16 -0.47 -15.07
CA ALA A 390 1.81 0.78 -15.41
C ALA A 390 0.72 1.85 -15.58
N ASP A 391 0.71 2.87 -14.72
CA ASP A 391 -0.25 3.95 -14.72
C ASP A 391 0.44 5.28 -15.01
N VAL A 392 -0.20 6.14 -15.79
CA VAL A 392 0.13 7.55 -15.93
C VAL A 392 -1.05 8.35 -15.40
N ALA A 393 -0.81 9.19 -14.42
CA ALA A 393 -1.84 9.96 -13.74
C ALA A 393 -1.47 11.45 -13.75
N THR A 394 -2.48 12.30 -13.83
CA THR A 394 -2.32 13.75 -13.74
C THR A 394 -3.31 14.35 -12.76
N GLY A 395 -2.95 15.49 -12.20
CA GLY A 395 -3.72 16.25 -11.24
C GLY A 395 -3.23 17.69 -11.14
N LYS A 396 -3.64 18.38 -10.09
CA LYS A 396 -3.28 19.79 -9.89
C LYS A 396 -1.76 20.03 -9.80
N GLU A 397 -0.99 19.04 -9.36
CA GLU A 397 0.44 19.18 -9.08
C GLU A 397 1.36 18.67 -10.19
N GLY A 398 0.81 18.01 -11.20
CA GLY A 398 1.58 17.53 -12.34
C GLY A 398 1.21 16.14 -12.79
N ILE A 399 2.18 15.45 -13.39
CA ILE A 399 2.04 14.09 -13.92
C ILE A 399 2.96 13.18 -13.12
N GLU A 400 2.41 12.03 -12.70
CA GLU A 400 3.15 10.97 -12.06
C GLU A 400 2.99 9.65 -12.83
N THR A 401 4.02 8.82 -12.74
CA THR A 401 4.02 7.49 -13.35
C THR A 401 4.25 6.44 -12.28
N THR A 402 3.36 5.46 -12.23
CA THR A 402 3.46 4.31 -11.33
C THR A 402 3.70 3.04 -12.14
N ILE A 403 4.73 2.27 -11.81
CA ILE A 403 4.95 0.92 -12.32
C ILE A 403 5.17 0.02 -11.11
N LEU A 404 4.23 -0.88 -10.85
CA LEU A 404 4.23 -1.71 -9.64
C LEU A 404 3.32 -2.93 -9.82
N PHE A 405 3.23 -3.74 -8.76
CA PHE A 405 2.37 -4.91 -8.66
C PHE A 405 1.04 -4.61 -7.98
N GLY A 406 0.06 -5.48 -8.20
CA GLY A 406 -1.27 -5.43 -7.62
C GLY A 406 -2.20 -4.45 -8.32
N TYR A 407 -3.48 -4.65 -8.12
CA TYR A 407 -4.47 -3.64 -8.46
C TYR A 407 -4.36 -2.44 -7.52
N PRO A 408 -4.70 -1.22 -7.96
CA PRO A 408 -4.86 -0.10 -7.04
C PRO A 408 -6.03 -0.38 -6.08
N TRP A 409 -6.02 0.29 -4.92
CA TRP A 409 -7.11 0.27 -3.94
C TRP A 409 -7.31 -1.03 -3.17
N GLU A 410 -6.45 -2.02 -3.32
CA GLU A 410 -6.51 -3.22 -2.50
C GLU A 410 -6.00 -2.93 -1.08
N SER A 411 -6.63 -3.56 -0.09
CA SER A 411 -6.16 -3.59 1.29
C SER A 411 -5.19 -4.74 1.46
N PHE A 412 -4.12 -4.53 2.21
CA PHE A 412 -3.13 -5.55 2.54
C PHE A 412 -3.67 -6.56 3.52
#